data_19b5a8e09e31c57ae2ff8768890922a0
#
_entry.id   19b5a8e09e31c57ae2ff8768890922a0
#
_cell.length_a   1.000
_cell.length_b   1.000
_cell.length_c   1.000
_cell.angle_alpha   90.00
_cell.angle_beta   90.00
_cell.angle_gamma   90.00
#
_symmetry.space_group_name_H-M   'P 1'
#
loop_
_entity.id
_entity.type
_entity.pdbx_description
1 polymer ?
#
loop_
_entity_poly.entity_id
_entity_poly.type
_entity_poly.pdbx_seq_one_letter_code
_entity_poly.pdbx_strand_id
1 'polypeptide(L)'
;MRKANLYAVMTAAAVSMAILSGCSGSQTAATTAAETTTVAETTAEETTAEATEAEEEDEENYDTGDASMDNTRNQDEIGEKELLVVSFGTSFNDSRRLTIGAIEDAIEKSEPDFSVRRGFTSQIIIDHVKKRDNVAIDNVTEALDRAVKNGVKTLVIQPTHLMNGLEYTDLVNEIAENADSFDQVAVGEPLLTSDDDFKAVIQAITDATKEYDDGETAICFMGHGTEADSNKVYAKMQDMLTEAGFDHYYVGTVEATPSLDDVLAKVKEGSYKKVVLEPLMIVAGDHAN
;
A
#
# COMPACT_ATOMS: atom_id res chain seq x y z
N MET A 1 20.18 -9.55 9.23
CA MET A 1 20.70 -8.36 8.56
C MET A 1 20.74 -8.55 7.03
N ARG A 2 19.61 -8.80 6.36
CA ARG A 2 19.54 -8.90 4.88
C ARG A 2 18.16 -8.49 4.35
N LYS A 3 17.56 -7.45 4.95
CA LYS A 3 16.25 -6.91 4.51
C LYS A 3 16.36 -5.81 3.44
N ALA A 4 17.55 -5.50 2.93
CA ALA A 4 17.78 -4.35 2.05
C ALA A 4 17.44 -4.59 0.56
N ASN A 5 17.27 -5.83 0.11
CA ASN A 5 17.12 -6.09 -1.33
C ASN A 5 15.68 -6.07 -1.86
N LEU A 6 14.66 -6.21 -0.99
CA LEU A 6 13.26 -6.20 -1.39
C LEU A 6 12.81 -4.83 -1.93
N TYR A 7 13.45 -3.77 -1.47
CA TYR A 7 13.05 -2.38 -1.75
C TYR A 7 13.59 -1.82 -3.07
N ALA A 8 14.62 -2.42 -3.65
CA ALA A 8 15.24 -1.92 -4.89
C ALA A 8 14.38 -2.17 -6.14
N VAL A 9 13.38 -3.05 -6.07
CA VAL A 9 12.53 -3.42 -7.22
C VAL A 9 11.27 -2.57 -7.32
N MET A 10 10.79 -2.02 -6.21
CA MET A 10 9.58 -1.18 -6.20
C MET A 10 9.73 0.15 -6.96
N THR A 11 10.96 0.62 -7.19
CA THR A 11 11.21 1.89 -7.89
C THR A 11 11.21 1.80 -9.41
N ALA A 12 11.26 0.61 -10.00
CA ALA A 12 11.33 0.45 -11.45
C ALA A 12 9.96 0.42 -12.14
N ALA A 13 8.87 0.18 -11.41
CA ALA A 13 7.52 0.05 -11.98
C ALA A 13 6.68 1.34 -11.93
N ALA A 14 7.14 2.38 -11.25
CA ALA A 14 6.28 3.49 -10.83
C ALA A 14 6.26 4.73 -11.75
N VAL A 15 6.87 4.73 -12.92
CA VAL A 15 6.83 5.94 -13.79
C VAL A 15 6.47 5.58 -15.23
N SER A 16 5.20 5.25 -15.45
CA SER A 16 4.60 5.43 -16.77
C SER A 16 3.85 6.76 -16.77
N MET A 17 4.57 7.85 -17.03
CA MET A 17 3.95 9.16 -17.28
C MET A 17 3.08 9.08 -18.53
N ALA A 18 1.78 8.99 -18.36
CA ALA A 18 0.83 9.28 -19.41
C ALA A 18 0.67 10.80 -19.53
N ILE A 19 1.46 11.41 -20.41
CA ILE A 19 1.24 12.79 -20.83
C ILE A 19 -0.03 12.78 -21.72
N LEU A 20 -1.16 13.17 -21.15
CA LEU A 20 -2.38 13.45 -21.90
C LEU A 20 -2.28 14.85 -22.54
N SER A 21 -1.78 14.88 -23.77
CA SER A 21 -1.97 16.03 -24.67
C SER A 21 -3.43 16.07 -25.10
N GLY A 22 -4.15 17.12 -24.73
CA GLY A 22 -5.51 17.37 -25.16
C GLY A 22 -5.58 17.68 -26.65
N CYS A 23 -6.58 17.12 -27.31
CA CYS A 23 -7.17 17.68 -28.53
C CYS A 23 -8.69 17.52 -28.51
N SER A 24 -9.32 18.64 -28.66
CA SER A 24 -10.73 18.97 -28.77
C SER A 24 -11.43 18.23 -29.91
N GLY A 25 -12.69 17.86 -29.74
CA GLY A 25 -13.58 17.40 -30.82
C GLY A 25 -14.98 17.04 -30.36
N SER A 26 -15.92 17.79 -30.80
CA SER A 26 -17.33 18.05 -30.49
C SER A 26 -18.33 16.92 -30.80
N GLN A 27 -19.48 16.91 -30.04
CA GLN A 27 -20.86 16.48 -30.39
C GLN A 27 -21.14 14.96 -30.46
N THR A 28 -22.20 14.42 -29.90
CA THR A 28 -23.63 14.79 -29.88
C THR A 28 -24.42 13.96 -28.85
N ALA A 29 -25.49 14.51 -28.32
CA ALA A 29 -26.42 13.97 -27.35
C ALA A 29 -27.25 12.77 -27.86
N ALA A 30 -27.59 11.86 -26.94
CA ALA A 30 -28.84 11.10 -26.99
C ALA A 30 -29.35 10.79 -25.59
N THR A 31 -30.50 11.30 -25.29
CA THR A 31 -31.31 11.15 -24.09
C THR A 31 -31.99 9.77 -24.07
N THR A 32 -32.00 9.05 -22.93
CA THR A 32 -33.11 8.16 -22.59
C THR A 32 -33.20 7.90 -21.09
N ALA A 33 -34.31 8.25 -20.58
CA ALA A 33 -35.11 8.03 -19.37
C ALA A 33 -34.58 7.16 -18.20
N ALA A 34 -34.95 7.67 -17.04
CA ALA A 34 -34.81 7.17 -15.68
C ALA A 34 -35.56 5.84 -15.42
N GLU A 35 -34.97 5.01 -14.59
CA GLU A 35 -35.71 4.19 -13.63
C GLU A 35 -35.07 4.31 -12.25
N THR A 36 -35.88 4.80 -11.34
CA THR A 36 -35.60 5.00 -9.93
C THR A 36 -35.70 3.65 -9.23
N THR A 37 -34.61 3.14 -8.68
CA THR A 37 -34.67 2.04 -7.71
C THR A 37 -34.09 2.54 -6.40
N THR A 38 -34.96 2.69 -5.44
CA THR A 38 -34.70 3.01 -4.04
C THR A 38 -33.92 1.85 -3.41
N VAL A 39 -32.67 2.07 -3.04
CA VAL A 39 -31.90 1.13 -2.21
C VAL A 39 -31.89 1.66 -0.78
N ALA A 40 -32.30 0.79 0.14
CA ALA A 40 -32.40 1.05 1.56
C ALA A 40 -31.00 1.32 2.15
N GLU A 41 -30.92 2.39 2.93
CA GLU A 41 -29.83 2.66 3.88
C GLU A 41 -29.75 1.50 4.88
N THR A 42 -28.64 0.80 4.88
CA THR A 42 -28.27 -0.09 5.98
C THR A 42 -27.03 0.51 6.62
N THR A 43 -27.22 1.02 7.82
CA THR A 43 -26.22 1.56 8.73
C THR A 43 -25.13 0.52 9.02
N ALA A 44 -23.93 0.80 8.55
CA ALA A 44 -22.70 0.12 8.93
C ALA A 44 -21.89 1.02 9.89
N GLU A 45 -22.35 1.17 11.13
CA GLU A 45 -21.69 2.03 12.12
C GLU A 45 -21.29 1.31 13.42
N GLU A 46 -21.42 -0.02 13.52
CA GLU A 46 -21.25 -0.71 14.81
C GLU A 46 -20.07 -1.70 14.89
N THR A 47 -19.29 -1.91 13.81
CA THR A 47 -18.23 -2.93 13.83
C THR A 47 -16.82 -2.35 13.95
N THR A 48 -16.63 -1.05 13.76
CA THR A 48 -15.31 -0.40 13.81
C THR A 48 -14.82 0.00 15.21
N ALA A 49 -15.71 0.15 16.19
CA ALA A 49 -15.32 0.63 17.50
C ALA A 49 -14.74 -0.45 18.43
N GLU A 50 -15.17 -1.71 18.29
CA GLU A 50 -14.68 -2.81 19.15
C GLU A 50 -13.32 -3.36 18.72
N ALA A 51 -13.04 -3.37 17.41
CA ALA A 51 -11.72 -3.75 16.88
C ALA A 51 -10.63 -2.71 17.26
N THR A 52 -11.00 -1.42 17.31
CA THR A 52 -10.09 -0.31 17.58
C THR A 52 -9.57 -0.28 19.02
N GLU A 53 -10.42 -0.62 20.00
CA GLU A 53 -10.01 -0.63 21.42
C GLU A 53 -9.10 -1.84 21.75
N ALA A 54 -9.29 -2.98 21.06
CA ALA A 54 -8.46 -4.16 21.25
C ALA A 54 -7.06 -3.98 20.63
N GLU A 55 -6.95 -3.32 19.47
CA GLU A 55 -5.66 -3.02 18.82
C GLU A 55 -4.83 -2.01 19.62
N GLU A 56 -5.45 -1.00 20.24
CA GLU A 56 -4.74 -0.02 21.10
C GLU A 56 -4.15 -0.65 22.38
N GLU A 57 -4.80 -1.66 22.97
CA GLU A 57 -4.32 -2.32 24.19
C GLU A 57 -3.13 -3.26 23.92
N ASP A 58 -3.08 -3.91 22.75
CA ASP A 58 -2.03 -4.85 22.42
C ASP A 58 -0.72 -4.14 22.02
N GLU A 59 -0.77 -3.01 21.32
CA GLU A 59 0.44 -2.26 20.91
C GLU A 59 1.21 -1.64 22.10
N GLU A 60 0.59 -1.34 23.21
CA GLU A 60 1.28 -0.80 24.41
C GLU A 60 2.33 -1.76 25.00
N ASN A 61 2.29 -3.04 24.63
CA ASN A 61 3.18 -4.08 25.16
C ASN A 61 4.32 -4.50 24.23
N TYR A 62 4.36 -3.99 22.97
CA TYR A 62 5.40 -4.33 22.01
C TYR A 62 6.51 -3.28 21.96
N ASP A 63 7.74 -3.74 21.76
CA ASP A 63 8.85 -2.84 21.39
C ASP A 63 8.67 -2.41 19.93
N THR A 64 8.13 -1.22 19.74
CA THR A 64 7.85 -0.68 18.39
C THR A 64 9.06 0.01 17.76
N GLY A 65 10.18 0.12 18.48
CA GLY A 65 11.39 0.81 18.02
C GLY A 65 11.42 2.30 18.36
N ASP A 66 12.49 2.97 17.94
CA ASP A 66 12.78 4.37 18.26
C ASP A 66 12.18 5.31 17.19
N ALA A 67 11.14 6.06 17.60
CA ALA A 67 10.46 7.03 16.73
C ALA A 67 11.39 8.14 16.21
N SER A 68 12.46 8.47 16.94
CA SER A 68 13.41 9.52 16.53
C SER A 68 14.28 9.13 15.32
N MET A 69 14.31 7.85 14.99
CA MET A 69 15.05 7.32 13.84
C MET A 69 14.27 7.40 12.52
N ASP A 70 12.98 7.76 12.57
CA ASP A 70 12.13 7.90 11.40
C ASP A 70 12.11 9.37 10.91
N ASN A 71 12.17 9.55 9.58
CA ASN A 71 11.97 10.85 8.96
C ASN A 71 10.47 11.07 8.72
N THR A 72 9.87 12.02 9.41
CA THR A 72 8.44 12.30 9.29
C THR A 72 8.03 12.92 7.96
N ARG A 73 8.98 13.49 7.21
CA ARG A 73 8.77 14.13 5.90
C ARG A 73 7.65 15.18 5.87
N ASN A 74 7.56 15.96 6.98
CA ASN A 74 6.57 17.04 7.17
C ASN A 74 7.17 18.45 6.93
N GLN A 75 8.22 18.54 6.11
CA GLN A 75 8.90 19.81 5.85
C GLN A 75 8.00 20.80 5.13
N ASP A 76 8.14 22.06 5.49
CA ASP A 76 7.60 23.22 4.77
C ASP A 76 8.69 23.83 3.85
N GLU A 77 8.31 24.81 3.02
CA GLU A 77 9.21 25.55 2.11
C GLU A 77 9.92 24.64 1.07
N ILE A 78 9.20 23.68 0.53
CA ILE A 78 9.72 22.62 -0.33
C ILE A 78 9.81 22.96 -1.83
N GLY A 79 9.39 24.15 -2.25
CA GLY A 79 9.37 24.56 -3.66
C GLY A 79 8.06 24.19 -4.38
N GLU A 80 8.09 24.23 -5.73
CA GLU A 80 6.86 24.13 -6.54
C GLU A 80 6.49 22.71 -6.98
N LYS A 81 7.35 21.71 -6.72
CA LYS A 81 7.14 20.31 -7.11
C LYS A 81 7.19 19.40 -5.91
N GLU A 82 6.13 18.71 -5.67
CA GLU A 82 6.03 17.73 -4.57
C GLU A 82 5.66 16.33 -5.09
N LEU A 83 6.29 15.30 -4.53
CA LEU A 83 5.88 13.94 -4.62
C LEU A 83 5.40 13.51 -3.22
N LEU A 84 4.09 13.39 -3.07
CA LEU A 84 3.44 12.96 -1.85
C LEU A 84 3.31 11.43 -1.86
N VAL A 85 4.04 10.76 -0.98
CA VAL A 85 3.91 9.30 -0.77
C VAL A 85 2.79 9.07 0.24
N VAL A 86 1.76 8.35 -0.18
CA VAL A 86 0.59 8.06 0.66
C VAL A 86 0.53 6.59 1.00
N SER A 87 0.59 6.29 2.28
CA SER A 87 0.53 4.93 2.84
C SER A 87 -0.67 4.77 3.77
N PHE A 88 -1.13 3.55 4.01
CA PHE A 88 -2.07 3.29 5.11
C PHE A 88 -1.45 3.75 6.44
N GLY A 89 -0.20 3.42 6.64
CA GLY A 89 0.57 3.73 7.84
C GLY A 89 0.82 2.50 8.70
N THR A 90 1.63 2.69 9.72
CA THR A 90 1.84 1.74 10.83
C THR A 90 2.32 2.51 12.05
N SER A 91 1.88 2.07 13.23
CA SER A 91 2.32 2.60 14.52
C SER A 91 3.68 2.04 14.94
N PHE A 92 4.10 0.88 14.41
CA PHE A 92 5.41 0.29 14.67
C PHE A 92 6.54 1.14 14.07
N ASN A 93 7.34 1.79 14.91
CA ASN A 93 8.36 2.76 14.48
C ASN A 93 9.43 2.14 13.60
N ASP A 94 9.95 0.97 13.95
CA ASP A 94 10.95 0.28 13.14
C ASP A 94 10.36 -0.24 11.83
N SER A 95 9.14 -0.78 11.84
CA SER A 95 8.45 -1.18 10.63
C SER A 95 8.23 0.03 9.70
N ARG A 96 7.70 1.15 10.23
CA ARG A 96 7.49 2.38 9.46
C ARG A 96 8.76 2.86 8.79
N ARG A 97 9.86 2.94 9.52
CA ARG A 97 11.16 3.37 9.00
C ARG A 97 11.73 2.40 7.96
N LEU A 98 11.64 1.09 8.21
CA LEU A 98 12.26 0.06 7.36
C LEU A 98 11.43 -0.30 6.12
N THR A 99 10.15 0.05 6.09
CA THR A 99 9.23 -0.22 4.97
C THR A 99 8.84 1.07 4.27
N ILE A 100 7.94 1.86 4.82
CA ILE A 100 7.48 3.13 4.23
C ILE A 100 8.66 4.08 4.01
N GLY A 101 9.48 4.30 5.03
CA GLY A 101 10.65 5.17 4.94
C GLY A 101 11.64 4.73 3.86
N ALA A 102 11.86 3.42 3.70
CA ALA A 102 12.74 2.91 2.64
C ALA A 102 12.16 3.13 1.23
N ILE A 103 10.83 3.05 1.07
CA ILE A 103 10.15 3.38 -0.20
C ILE A 103 10.33 4.86 -0.50
N GLU A 104 10.07 5.72 0.47
CA GLU A 104 10.21 7.17 0.35
C GLU A 104 11.64 7.60 0.02
N ASP A 105 12.65 7.00 0.67
CA ASP A 105 14.06 7.25 0.39
C ASP A 105 14.46 6.82 -1.03
N ALA A 106 13.90 5.70 -1.51
CA ALA A 106 14.13 5.23 -2.87
C ALA A 106 13.50 6.18 -3.90
N ILE A 107 12.29 6.66 -3.65
CA ILE A 107 11.61 7.65 -4.49
C ILE A 107 12.37 8.97 -4.51
N GLU A 108 12.76 9.51 -3.35
CA GLU A 108 13.54 10.75 -3.26
C GLU A 108 14.85 10.67 -4.04
N LYS A 109 15.49 9.51 -4.00
CA LYS A 109 16.72 9.27 -4.76
C LYS A 109 16.50 9.19 -6.27
N SER A 110 15.37 8.63 -6.71
CA SER A 110 15.04 8.49 -8.14
C SER A 110 14.51 9.76 -8.76
N GLU A 111 13.84 10.60 -7.96
CA GLU A 111 13.15 11.82 -8.39
C GLU A 111 13.70 13.08 -7.71
N PRO A 112 14.98 13.44 -7.94
CA PRO A 112 15.67 14.49 -7.21
C PRO A 112 15.12 15.90 -7.47
N ASP A 113 14.26 16.06 -8.47
CA ASP A 113 13.61 17.32 -8.81
C ASP A 113 12.33 17.59 -7.99
N PHE A 114 11.89 16.61 -7.22
CA PHE A 114 10.70 16.68 -6.37
C PHE A 114 11.10 16.68 -4.90
N SER A 115 10.35 17.42 -4.10
CA SER A 115 10.40 17.25 -2.64
C SER A 115 9.47 16.11 -2.23
N VAL A 116 10.00 15.11 -1.54
CA VAL A 116 9.21 13.95 -1.11
C VAL A 116 8.63 14.19 0.27
N ARG A 117 7.30 14.07 0.38
CA ARG A 117 6.56 14.17 1.65
C ARG A 117 5.72 12.93 1.90
N ARG A 118 5.27 12.77 3.14
CA ARG A 118 4.49 11.64 3.62
C ARG A 118 3.07 12.06 3.94
N GLY A 119 2.09 11.19 3.62
CA GLY A 119 0.74 11.23 4.14
C GLY A 119 0.27 9.82 4.51
N PHE A 120 -0.61 9.71 5.52
CA PHE A 120 -1.26 8.46 5.89
C PHE A 120 -2.76 8.53 5.66
N THR A 121 -3.36 7.38 5.31
CA THR A 121 -4.82 7.26 5.18
C THR A 121 -5.49 6.87 6.51
N SER A 122 -4.81 6.16 7.39
CA SER A 122 -5.37 5.72 8.68
C SER A 122 -5.25 6.78 9.76
N GLN A 123 -6.36 7.43 10.09
CA GLN A 123 -6.41 8.42 11.18
C GLN A 123 -6.09 7.79 12.54
N ILE A 124 -6.51 6.55 12.77
CA ILE A 124 -6.25 5.80 14.00
C ILE A 124 -4.75 5.68 14.23
N ILE A 125 -4.01 5.27 13.21
CA ILE A 125 -2.53 5.16 13.31
C ILE A 125 -1.89 6.52 13.55
N ILE A 126 -2.36 7.57 12.86
CA ILE A 126 -1.87 8.95 13.05
C ILE A 126 -2.04 9.39 14.51
N ASP A 127 -3.24 9.19 15.06
CA ASP A 127 -3.58 9.59 16.42
C ASP A 127 -2.77 8.78 17.45
N HIS A 128 -2.60 7.48 17.23
CA HIS A 128 -1.82 6.60 18.07
C HIS A 128 -0.35 7.04 18.12
N VAL A 129 0.29 7.21 16.96
CA VAL A 129 1.70 7.69 16.86
C VAL A 129 1.85 9.06 17.50
N LYS A 130 0.87 9.95 17.30
CA LYS A 130 0.87 11.27 17.94
C LYS A 130 0.78 11.19 19.45
N LYS A 131 -0.11 10.35 19.97
CA LYS A 131 -0.32 10.16 21.43
C LYS A 131 0.89 9.52 22.09
N ARG A 132 1.45 8.46 21.51
CA ARG A 132 2.55 7.69 22.10
C ARG A 132 3.90 8.38 21.95
N ASP A 133 4.23 8.83 20.72
CA ASP A 133 5.58 9.29 20.36
C ASP A 133 5.67 10.82 20.21
N ASN A 134 4.53 11.54 20.28
CA ASN A 134 4.42 12.96 19.96
C ASN A 134 4.93 13.31 18.53
N VAL A 135 4.87 12.35 17.61
CA VAL A 135 5.21 12.53 16.20
C VAL A 135 3.95 12.93 15.43
N ALA A 136 4.02 14.01 14.65
CA ALA A 136 2.93 14.42 13.78
C ALA A 136 3.14 13.83 12.39
N ILE A 137 2.09 13.20 11.85
CA ILE A 137 2.02 12.71 10.49
C ILE A 137 0.75 13.29 9.90
N ASP A 138 0.83 13.87 8.70
CA ASP A 138 -0.33 14.45 8.03
C ASP A 138 -1.23 13.31 7.50
N ASN A 139 -2.55 13.44 7.68
CA ASN A 139 -3.49 12.69 6.85
C ASN A 139 -3.54 13.25 5.44
N VAL A 140 -4.34 12.67 4.54
CA VAL A 140 -4.38 13.07 3.12
C VAL A 140 -4.82 14.52 2.98
N THR A 141 -5.90 14.93 3.65
CA THR A 141 -6.40 16.32 3.63
C THR A 141 -5.34 17.29 4.16
N GLU A 142 -4.72 17.01 5.29
CA GLU A 142 -3.67 17.85 5.89
C GLU A 142 -2.44 17.94 4.99
N ALA A 143 -2.06 16.86 4.32
CA ALA A 143 -0.94 16.84 3.38
C ALA A 143 -1.23 17.68 2.14
N LEU A 144 -2.45 17.63 1.59
CA LEU A 144 -2.90 18.46 0.47
C LEU A 144 -2.94 19.95 0.86
N ASP A 145 -3.51 20.28 2.02
CA ASP A 145 -3.56 21.65 2.55
C ASP A 145 -2.14 22.22 2.74
N ARG A 146 -1.21 21.40 3.24
CA ARG A 146 0.19 21.78 3.40
C ARG A 146 0.87 22.00 2.04
N ALA A 147 0.58 21.16 1.03
CA ALA A 147 1.09 21.35 -0.32
C ALA A 147 0.63 22.69 -0.92
N VAL A 148 -0.66 23.03 -0.76
CA VAL A 148 -1.20 24.35 -1.17
C VAL A 148 -0.51 25.50 -0.44
N LYS A 149 -0.36 25.37 0.88
CA LYS A 149 0.33 26.39 1.71
C LYS A 149 1.79 26.58 1.31
N ASN A 150 2.46 25.51 0.90
CA ASN A 150 3.84 25.55 0.41
C ASN A 150 3.97 26.14 -1.00
N GLY A 151 2.86 26.38 -1.70
CA GLY A 151 2.86 26.93 -3.06
C GLY A 151 3.22 25.91 -4.13
N VAL A 152 2.96 24.62 -3.86
CA VAL A 152 3.16 23.54 -4.82
C VAL A 152 2.28 23.77 -6.04
N LYS A 153 2.85 23.62 -7.23
CA LYS A 153 2.14 23.70 -8.52
C LYS A 153 2.00 22.36 -9.20
N THR A 154 3.02 21.51 -9.09
CA THR A 154 3.01 20.16 -9.61
C THR A 154 3.03 19.19 -8.45
N LEU A 155 1.93 18.47 -8.28
CA LEU A 155 1.76 17.45 -7.24
C LEU A 155 1.67 16.07 -7.89
N VAL A 156 2.58 15.19 -7.52
CA VAL A 156 2.51 13.76 -7.85
C VAL A 156 2.20 13.00 -6.57
N ILE A 157 1.18 12.17 -6.59
CA ILE A 157 0.82 11.32 -5.46
C ILE A 157 1.21 9.88 -5.78
N GLN A 158 2.05 9.28 -4.96
CA GLN A 158 2.43 7.88 -5.07
C GLN A 158 1.82 7.09 -3.91
N PRO A 159 0.73 6.35 -4.14
CA PRO A 159 0.20 5.43 -3.13
C PRO A 159 1.13 4.24 -2.97
N THR A 160 1.30 3.76 -1.73
CA THR A 160 2.03 2.51 -1.44
C THR A 160 1.08 1.31 -1.29
N HIS A 161 -0.17 1.46 -1.63
CA HIS A 161 -1.18 0.40 -1.55
C HIS A 161 -0.78 -0.79 -2.43
N LEU A 162 -1.03 -2.01 -1.91
CA LEU A 162 -0.71 -3.24 -2.64
C LEU A 162 -1.62 -3.42 -3.86
N MET A 163 -2.90 -3.03 -3.73
CA MET A 163 -3.94 -3.26 -4.73
C MET A 163 -4.94 -2.10 -4.81
N ASN A 164 -5.73 -2.07 -5.88
CA ASN A 164 -6.84 -1.15 -6.04
C ASN A 164 -8.04 -1.60 -5.18
N GLY A 165 -7.98 -1.27 -3.89
CA GLY A 165 -9.02 -1.54 -2.89
C GLY A 165 -9.85 -0.30 -2.56
N LEU A 166 -10.63 -0.38 -1.47
CA LEU A 166 -11.48 0.71 -0.99
C LEU A 166 -10.63 1.94 -0.64
N GLU A 167 -9.57 1.77 0.12
CA GLU A 167 -8.69 2.87 0.56
C GLU A 167 -8.03 3.62 -0.60
N TYR A 168 -7.60 2.91 -1.66
CA TYR A 168 -7.08 3.56 -2.85
C TYR A 168 -8.17 4.35 -3.59
N THR A 169 -9.38 3.82 -3.64
CA THR A 169 -10.53 4.49 -4.26
C THR A 169 -10.88 5.77 -3.49
N ASP A 170 -10.90 5.72 -2.17
CA ASP A 170 -11.17 6.86 -1.30
C ASP A 170 -10.07 7.94 -1.46
N LEU A 171 -8.81 7.51 -1.48
CA LEU A 171 -7.68 8.40 -1.75
C LEU A 171 -7.83 9.14 -3.08
N VAL A 172 -8.15 8.43 -4.17
CA VAL A 172 -8.33 9.04 -5.50
C VAL A 172 -9.48 10.04 -5.50
N ASN A 173 -10.58 9.74 -4.82
CA ASN A 173 -11.73 10.64 -4.71
C ASN A 173 -11.35 11.92 -3.93
N GLU A 174 -10.66 11.79 -2.80
CA GLU A 174 -10.21 12.92 -1.99
C GLU A 174 -9.24 13.83 -2.76
N ILE A 175 -8.30 13.23 -3.51
CA ILE A 175 -7.40 14.00 -4.37
C ILE A 175 -8.18 14.74 -5.47
N ALA A 176 -9.16 14.08 -6.09
CA ALA A 176 -9.96 14.68 -7.16
C ALA A 176 -10.74 15.93 -6.68
N GLU A 177 -11.23 15.93 -5.44
CA GLU A 177 -11.91 17.08 -4.83
C GLU A 177 -11.00 18.29 -4.62
N ASN A 178 -9.68 18.08 -4.51
CA ASN A 178 -8.67 19.11 -4.24
C ASN A 178 -7.80 19.46 -5.45
N ALA A 179 -7.96 18.76 -6.58
CA ALA A 179 -7.08 18.86 -7.74
C ALA A 179 -6.98 20.27 -8.35
N ASP A 180 -8.07 21.04 -8.30
CA ASP A 180 -8.13 22.43 -8.83
C ASP A 180 -7.20 23.41 -8.09
N SER A 181 -6.64 23.01 -6.96
CA SER A 181 -5.68 23.82 -6.19
C SER A 181 -4.27 23.81 -6.76
N PHE A 182 -3.99 22.95 -7.75
CA PHE A 182 -2.68 22.75 -8.35
C PHE A 182 -2.72 22.96 -9.87
N ASP A 183 -1.58 23.35 -10.46
CA ASP A 183 -1.47 23.46 -11.93
C ASP A 183 -1.45 22.08 -12.59
N GLN A 184 -0.87 21.09 -11.92
CA GLN A 184 -0.78 19.70 -12.37
C GLN A 184 -0.90 18.75 -11.20
N VAL A 185 -1.75 17.71 -11.35
CA VAL A 185 -1.87 16.60 -10.40
C VAL A 185 -1.77 15.28 -11.16
N ALA A 186 -1.01 14.35 -10.63
CA ALA A 186 -0.94 12.98 -11.11
C ALA A 186 -1.00 12.00 -9.93
N VAL A 187 -1.71 10.90 -10.10
CA VAL A 187 -1.81 9.83 -9.08
C VAL A 187 -1.27 8.55 -9.69
N GLY A 188 -0.33 7.93 -8.98
CA GLY A 188 0.22 6.63 -9.33
C GLY A 188 -0.78 5.50 -9.03
N GLU A 189 -0.58 4.37 -9.68
CA GLU A 189 -1.37 3.15 -9.45
C GLU A 189 -0.82 2.36 -8.25
N PRO A 190 -1.64 1.48 -7.63
CA PRO A 190 -1.18 0.52 -6.64
C PRO A 190 -0.16 -0.46 -7.21
N LEU A 191 0.59 -1.12 -6.32
CA LEU A 191 1.71 -1.99 -6.71
C LEU A 191 1.31 -3.15 -7.63
N LEU A 192 0.17 -3.82 -7.38
CA LEU A 192 -0.29 -4.97 -8.17
C LEU A 192 -1.42 -4.57 -9.13
N THR A 193 -1.08 -3.86 -10.19
CA THR A 193 -2.04 -3.38 -11.20
C THR A 193 -1.89 -4.15 -12.52
N SER A 194 -0.71 -4.11 -13.15
CA SER A 194 -0.42 -4.77 -14.42
C SER A 194 0.27 -6.13 -14.25
N ASP A 195 0.26 -6.96 -15.30
CA ASP A 195 0.99 -8.24 -15.29
C ASP A 195 2.50 -8.05 -15.12
N ASP A 196 3.04 -6.93 -15.57
CA ASP A 196 4.47 -6.65 -15.41
C ASP A 196 4.81 -6.26 -13.96
N ASP A 197 3.88 -5.61 -13.24
CA ASP A 197 4.02 -5.35 -11.81
C ASP A 197 4.03 -6.67 -11.02
N PHE A 198 3.10 -7.58 -11.33
CA PHE A 198 3.09 -8.91 -10.72
C PHE A 198 4.40 -9.65 -10.96
N LYS A 199 4.95 -9.64 -12.18
CA LYS A 199 6.24 -10.27 -12.49
C LYS A 199 7.38 -9.62 -11.69
N ALA A 200 7.38 -8.29 -11.57
CA ALA A 200 8.40 -7.57 -10.81
C ALA A 200 8.33 -7.93 -9.31
N VAL A 201 7.13 -8.02 -8.74
CA VAL A 201 6.93 -8.44 -7.35
C VAL A 201 7.32 -9.89 -7.16
N ILE A 202 6.95 -10.81 -8.07
CA ILE A 202 7.36 -12.23 -8.03
C ILE A 202 8.87 -12.32 -8.03
N GLN A 203 9.56 -11.60 -8.91
CA GLN A 203 11.02 -11.59 -8.94
C GLN A 203 11.60 -11.11 -7.62
N ALA A 204 11.04 -10.04 -7.03
CA ALA A 204 11.51 -9.48 -5.77
C ALA A 204 11.36 -10.46 -4.60
N ILE A 205 10.19 -11.08 -4.45
CA ILE A 205 9.92 -12.00 -3.34
C ILE A 205 10.67 -13.32 -3.48
N THR A 206 10.84 -13.81 -4.71
CA THR A 206 11.62 -15.04 -4.96
C THR A 206 13.12 -14.81 -4.79
N ASP A 207 13.66 -13.64 -5.19
CA ASP A 207 15.04 -13.27 -4.90
C ASP A 207 15.29 -13.12 -3.38
N ALA A 208 14.34 -12.53 -2.64
CA ALA A 208 14.44 -12.34 -1.20
C ALA A 208 14.42 -13.68 -0.43
N THR A 209 13.71 -14.68 -0.93
CA THR A 209 13.54 -15.98 -0.29
C THR A 209 14.42 -17.08 -0.89
N LYS A 210 15.30 -16.72 -1.83
CA LYS A 210 16.15 -17.66 -2.58
C LYS A 210 17.01 -18.58 -1.70
N GLU A 211 17.41 -18.13 -0.52
CA GLU A 211 18.18 -18.96 0.41
C GLU A 211 17.35 -20.14 1.00
N TYR A 212 16.04 -20.06 0.93
CA TYR A 212 15.09 -21.09 1.38
C TYR A 212 14.58 -21.99 0.25
N ASP A 213 14.87 -21.60 -1.01
CA ASP A 213 14.46 -22.31 -2.21
C ASP A 213 15.36 -23.54 -2.47
N ASP A 214 15.22 -24.55 -1.63
CA ASP A 214 16.02 -25.79 -1.66
C ASP A 214 15.23 -27.02 -2.20
N GLY A 215 13.98 -26.80 -2.62
CA GLY A 215 13.06 -27.85 -3.09
C GLY A 215 12.47 -28.74 -1.98
N GLU A 216 12.90 -28.56 -0.72
CA GLU A 216 12.41 -29.27 0.46
C GLU A 216 11.67 -28.36 1.44
N THR A 217 11.66 -27.06 1.16
CA THR A 217 11.02 -26.01 1.96
C THR A 217 9.80 -25.45 1.22
N ALA A 218 8.65 -25.41 1.87
CA ALA A 218 7.49 -24.64 1.40
C ALA A 218 7.68 -23.16 1.78
N ILE A 219 7.53 -22.28 0.84
CA ILE A 219 7.63 -20.82 1.05
C ILE A 219 6.23 -20.23 0.93
N CYS A 220 5.71 -19.70 2.03
CA CYS A 220 4.34 -19.23 2.14
C CYS A 220 4.32 -17.71 2.35
N PHE A 221 3.62 -17.00 1.47
CA PHE A 221 3.39 -15.59 1.57
C PHE A 221 1.97 -15.31 2.05
N MET A 222 1.84 -14.52 3.11
CA MET A 222 0.54 -14.18 3.70
C MET A 222 0.25 -12.69 3.53
N GLY A 223 -0.78 -12.39 2.73
CA GLY A 223 -1.35 -11.05 2.62
C GLY A 223 -2.41 -10.82 3.70
N HIS A 224 -2.83 -9.58 3.87
CA HIS A 224 -3.92 -9.24 4.78
C HIS A 224 -5.24 -9.89 4.33
N GLY A 225 -5.59 -9.73 3.07
CA GLY A 225 -6.89 -10.09 2.53
C GLY A 225 -7.87 -8.91 2.57
N THR A 226 -8.94 -9.03 1.82
CA THR A 226 -10.03 -8.03 1.79
C THR A 226 -11.31 -8.68 1.28
N GLU A 227 -12.47 -8.17 1.69
CA GLU A 227 -13.77 -8.56 1.15
C GLU A 227 -14.05 -7.94 -0.24
N ALA A 228 -13.24 -6.95 -0.67
CA ALA A 228 -13.39 -6.31 -1.96
C ALA A 228 -12.95 -7.22 -3.13
N ASP A 229 -13.45 -6.93 -4.34
CA ASP A 229 -13.08 -7.64 -5.58
C ASP A 229 -11.58 -7.63 -5.86
N SER A 230 -10.85 -6.66 -5.33
CA SER A 230 -9.39 -6.57 -5.44
C SER A 230 -8.66 -7.72 -4.75
N ASN A 231 -9.30 -8.49 -3.87
CA ASN A 231 -8.74 -9.68 -3.24
C ASN A 231 -8.25 -10.73 -4.24
N LYS A 232 -8.78 -10.72 -5.45
CA LYS A 232 -8.35 -11.60 -6.57
C LYS A 232 -6.85 -11.48 -6.92
N VAL A 233 -6.16 -10.43 -6.48
CA VAL A 233 -4.71 -10.28 -6.73
C VAL A 233 -3.91 -11.40 -6.08
N TYR A 234 -4.35 -11.95 -4.94
CA TYR A 234 -3.67 -13.07 -4.28
C TYR A 234 -3.76 -14.37 -5.07
N ALA A 235 -4.95 -14.69 -5.61
CA ALA A 235 -5.11 -15.83 -6.50
C ALA A 235 -4.29 -15.66 -7.78
N LYS A 236 -4.31 -14.47 -8.40
CA LYS A 236 -3.49 -14.15 -9.58
C LYS A 236 -1.99 -14.30 -9.29
N MET A 237 -1.53 -13.83 -8.11
CA MET A 237 -0.13 -13.99 -7.70
C MET A 237 0.25 -15.48 -7.60
N GLN A 238 -0.61 -16.31 -7.00
CA GLN A 238 -0.41 -17.75 -6.93
C GLN A 238 -0.32 -18.40 -8.31
N ASP A 239 -1.25 -18.05 -9.21
CA ASP A 239 -1.26 -18.60 -10.57
C ASP A 239 0.03 -18.24 -11.32
N MET A 240 0.46 -17.00 -11.25
CA MET A 240 1.68 -16.53 -11.91
C MET A 240 2.95 -17.13 -11.32
N LEU A 241 3.03 -17.36 -10.00
CA LEU A 241 4.12 -18.09 -9.36
C LEU A 241 4.20 -19.51 -9.91
N THR A 242 3.06 -20.20 -9.99
CA THR A 242 2.96 -21.58 -10.52
C THR A 242 3.37 -21.63 -12.00
N GLU A 243 2.88 -20.70 -12.82
CA GLU A 243 3.25 -20.57 -14.23
C GLU A 243 4.74 -20.31 -14.44
N ALA A 244 5.37 -19.60 -13.50
CA ALA A 244 6.81 -19.33 -13.50
C ALA A 244 7.67 -20.52 -12.97
N GLY A 245 7.02 -21.62 -12.52
CA GLY A 245 7.69 -22.83 -12.05
C GLY A 245 8.05 -22.83 -10.55
N PHE A 246 7.49 -21.93 -9.76
CA PHE A 246 7.67 -21.88 -8.31
C PHE A 246 6.60 -22.73 -7.60
N ASP A 247 6.65 -24.05 -7.80
CA ASP A 247 5.60 -25.00 -7.36
C ASP A 247 5.51 -25.19 -5.84
N HIS A 248 6.51 -24.75 -5.08
CA HIS A 248 6.56 -24.82 -3.63
C HIS A 248 6.40 -23.44 -2.96
N TYR A 249 5.94 -22.45 -3.72
CA TYR A 249 5.55 -21.13 -3.26
C TYR A 249 4.03 -21.04 -3.15
N TYR A 250 3.55 -20.58 -2.02
CA TYR A 250 2.13 -20.51 -1.71
C TYR A 250 1.73 -19.10 -1.30
N VAL A 251 0.57 -18.66 -1.76
CA VAL A 251 0.00 -17.37 -1.39
C VAL A 251 -1.31 -17.60 -0.65
N GLY A 252 -1.43 -16.98 0.51
CA GLY A 252 -2.64 -16.96 1.33
C GLY A 252 -2.93 -15.58 1.89
N THR A 253 -4.02 -15.48 2.64
CA THR A 253 -4.45 -14.27 3.33
C THR A 253 -4.86 -14.58 4.76
N VAL A 254 -4.78 -13.56 5.64
CA VAL A 254 -5.20 -13.66 7.04
C VAL A 254 -6.72 -13.62 7.14
N GLU A 255 -7.37 -12.69 6.43
CA GLU A 255 -8.80 -12.39 6.62
C GLU A 255 -9.70 -12.79 5.43
N ALA A 256 -9.12 -13.33 4.34
CA ALA A 256 -9.89 -13.66 3.14
C ALA A 256 -9.49 -15.00 2.53
N THR A 257 -9.70 -15.18 1.21
CA THR A 257 -9.31 -16.37 0.46
C THR A 257 -8.26 -16.00 -0.60
N PRO A 258 -7.23 -16.88 -0.84
CA PRO A 258 -6.96 -18.16 -0.16
C PRO A 258 -6.67 -17.97 1.33
N SER A 259 -7.30 -18.75 2.19
CA SER A 259 -7.12 -18.68 3.64
C SER A 259 -5.84 -19.37 4.09
N LEU A 260 -5.45 -19.18 5.35
CA LEU A 260 -4.37 -19.96 5.97
C LEU A 260 -4.65 -21.47 5.89
N ASP A 261 -5.89 -21.89 6.08
CA ASP A 261 -6.27 -23.32 6.00
C ASP A 261 -6.09 -23.88 4.58
N ASP A 262 -6.41 -23.09 3.54
CA ASP A 262 -6.17 -23.47 2.14
C ASP A 262 -4.67 -23.66 1.86
N VAL A 263 -3.83 -22.78 2.36
CA VAL A 263 -2.37 -22.87 2.24
C VAL A 263 -1.86 -24.11 3.00
N LEU A 264 -2.30 -24.31 4.25
CA LEU A 264 -1.91 -25.46 5.06
C LEU A 264 -2.32 -26.79 4.43
N ALA A 265 -3.49 -26.86 3.77
CA ALA A 265 -3.91 -28.04 3.05
C ALA A 265 -2.94 -28.38 1.91
N LYS A 266 -2.59 -27.41 1.07
CA LYS A 266 -1.61 -27.58 -0.02
C LYS A 266 -0.21 -27.95 0.48
N VAL A 267 0.26 -27.29 1.54
CA VAL A 267 1.57 -27.59 2.14
C VAL A 267 1.63 -29.03 2.68
N LYS A 268 0.54 -29.53 3.28
CA LYS A 268 0.45 -30.91 3.80
C LYS A 268 0.43 -31.97 2.70
N GLU A 269 -0.02 -31.64 1.49
CA GLU A 269 0.04 -32.55 0.34
C GLU A 269 1.47 -32.70 -0.19
N GLY A 270 2.31 -31.67 0.00
CA GLY A 270 3.73 -31.71 -0.29
C GLY A 270 4.54 -32.48 0.76
N SER A 271 5.74 -32.90 0.38
CA SER A 271 6.66 -33.62 1.28
C SER A 271 7.73 -32.70 1.84
N TYR A 272 7.35 -31.51 2.29
CA TYR A 272 8.28 -30.50 2.78
C TYR A 272 8.82 -30.83 4.17
N LYS A 273 10.07 -30.46 4.41
CA LYS A 273 10.76 -30.58 5.71
C LYS A 273 10.68 -29.31 6.53
N LYS A 274 10.47 -28.18 5.86
CA LYS A 274 10.37 -26.85 6.47
C LYS A 274 9.25 -26.06 5.82
N VAL A 275 8.76 -25.08 6.56
CA VAL A 275 7.89 -24.01 6.06
C VAL A 275 8.53 -22.69 6.44
N VAL A 276 8.64 -21.80 5.48
CA VAL A 276 9.00 -20.40 5.69
C VAL A 276 7.73 -19.58 5.48
N LEU A 277 7.41 -18.74 6.44
CA LEU A 277 6.27 -17.83 6.38
C LEU A 277 6.79 -16.40 6.26
N GLU A 278 6.33 -15.70 5.24
CA GLU A 278 6.71 -14.30 4.98
C GLU A 278 5.44 -13.46 4.74
N PRO A 279 5.40 -12.22 5.22
CA PRO A 279 4.28 -11.33 4.91
C PRO A 279 4.33 -10.88 3.44
N LEU A 280 3.18 -10.87 2.78
CA LEU A 280 2.95 -10.21 1.49
C LEU A 280 2.19 -8.90 1.76
N MET A 281 2.82 -8.00 2.45
CA MET A 281 2.28 -6.73 2.93
C MET A 281 3.32 -5.62 2.74
N ILE A 282 2.85 -4.39 2.53
CA ILE A 282 3.74 -3.23 2.39
C ILE A 282 4.36 -2.87 3.75
N VAL A 283 3.60 -3.04 4.81
CA VAL A 283 4.03 -2.79 6.19
C VAL A 283 3.77 -4.00 7.07
N ALA A 284 4.63 -4.23 8.04
CA ALA A 284 4.38 -5.15 9.12
C ALA A 284 3.63 -4.40 10.23
N GLY A 285 2.35 -4.73 10.39
CA GLY A 285 1.49 -4.31 11.49
C GLY A 285 1.24 -5.51 12.42
N ASP A 286 0.11 -5.51 13.17
CA ASP A 286 -0.21 -6.52 14.17
C ASP A 286 -0.25 -7.95 13.64
N HIS A 287 -0.71 -8.14 12.40
CA HIS A 287 -0.73 -9.46 11.76
C HIS A 287 0.65 -10.01 11.37
N ALA A 288 1.72 -9.22 11.49
CA ALA A 288 3.05 -9.61 11.05
C ALA A 288 4.13 -9.45 12.16
N ASN A 289 3.76 -8.92 13.32
CA ASN A 289 4.55 -8.79 14.52
C ASN A 289 3.93 -9.58 15.65
#